data_b1cc352bef545930cab0477802cfbf32
#
_entry.id   b1cc352bef545930cab0477802cfbf32
#
_cell.length_a   1.000
_cell.length_b   1.000
_cell.length_c   1.000
_cell.angle_alpha   90.00
_cell.angle_beta   90.00
_cell.angle_gamma   90.00
#
_symmetry.space_group_name_H-M   'P 1'
#
loop_
_entity.id
_entity.type
_entity.pdbx_description
1 polymer ?
#
loop_
_entity_poly.entity_id
_entity_poly.type
_entity_poly.pdbx_seq_one_letter_code
_entity_poly.pdbx_strand_id
1 'polypeptide(L)'
;DGKTPNTLFSLYKNAGIIPAGEAKGGISSALRVGLMYDSRNFEAAPTKGIWAEAHVAFAPKFIGTSVGYTKFNITFRHYVPIYRDRLVFAFRLNYQGYIGAAPAFYILPFDTILGPGYDRDGFGGYRTVRGLMRDRVQGINTGYFNTELRWKFVDFHVWKQNVTLALSGFFDGSRVFKGIDMESKIKLLNMGLDNFNFDYTSDKLNDRFHLAAGGGLRIIINQNFIVAVEYGKAFDKQDNAKGALYINTGYLF
;
A
#
# COMPACT_ATOMS: atom_id res chain seq x y z
N ASP A 1 -9.55 -32.05 -21.83
CA ASP A 1 -8.24 -32.00 -21.16
C ASP A 1 -8.33 -31.02 -20.01
N GLY A 2 -8.59 -31.55 -18.77
CA GLY A 2 -8.73 -30.77 -17.55
C GLY A 2 -7.39 -30.27 -16.98
N LYS A 3 -6.57 -29.62 -17.77
CA LYS A 3 -5.39 -28.91 -17.26
C LYS A 3 -5.85 -27.61 -16.60
N THR A 4 -5.89 -27.59 -15.27
CA THR A 4 -5.96 -26.34 -14.51
C THR A 4 -4.91 -25.38 -15.06
N PRO A 5 -5.26 -24.14 -15.44
CA PRO A 5 -4.27 -23.21 -15.95
C PRO A 5 -3.16 -23.03 -14.89
N ASN A 6 -1.90 -23.11 -15.31
CA ASN A 6 -0.75 -22.87 -14.45
C ASN A 6 -0.74 -21.39 -14.01
N THR A 7 -1.49 -21.08 -12.99
CA THR A 7 -1.47 -19.76 -12.36
C THR A 7 -0.23 -19.63 -11.47
N LEU A 8 0.27 -18.43 -11.26
CA LEU A 8 1.38 -18.16 -10.35
C LEU A 8 1.10 -18.73 -8.94
N PHE A 9 -0.15 -18.67 -8.48
CA PHE A 9 -0.60 -19.28 -7.23
C PHE A 9 -0.40 -20.81 -7.24
N SER A 10 -0.78 -21.49 -8.33
CA SER A 10 -0.60 -22.95 -8.46
C SER A 10 0.87 -23.33 -8.44
N LEU A 11 1.71 -22.56 -9.11
CA LEU A 11 3.17 -22.75 -9.12
C LEU A 11 3.75 -22.58 -7.71
N TYR A 12 3.41 -21.53 -7.00
CA TYR A 12 3.90 -21.26 -5.64
C TYR A 12 3.43 -22.31 -4.64
N LYS A 13 2.18 -22.79 -4.77
CA LYS A 13 1.66 -23.89 -3.96
C LYS A 13 2.41 -25.20 -4.23
N ASN A 14 2.60 -25.56 -5.51
CA ASN A 14 3.28 -26.80 -5.90
C ASN A 14 4.77 -26.77 -5.50
N ALA A 15 5.40 -25.62 -5.54
CA ALA A 15 6.78 -25.42 -5.10
C ALA A 15 6.94 -25.33 -3.56
N GLY A 16 5.85 -25.39 -2.79
CA GLY A 16 5.91 -25.27 -1.34
C GLY A 16 6.23 -23.88 -0.81
N ILE A 17 6.22 -22.85 -1.67
CA ILE A 17 6.33 -21.46 -1.27
C ILE A 17 5.13 -21.07 -0.42
N ILE A 18 3.93 -21.47 -0.88
CA ILE A 18 2.71 -21.40 -0.09
C ILE A 18 2.53 -22.74 0.62
N PRO A 19 2.60 -22.79 1.96
CA PRO A 19 2.36 -24.02 2.70
C PRO A 19 0.98 -24.61 2.36
N ALA A 20 0.88 -25.92 2.23
CA ALA A 20 -0.37 -26.59 1.85
C ALA A 20 -1.54 -26.26 2.79
N GLY A 21 -1.25 -26.07 4.09
CA GLY A 21 -2.23 -25.66 5.09
C GLY A 21 -2.75 -24.23 4.92
N GLU A 22 -2.00 -23.37 4.22
CA GLU A 22 -2.35 -21.96 3.99
C GLU A 22 -3.00 -21.71 2.61
N ALA A 23 -2.93 -22.68 1.72
CA ALA A 23 -3.42 -22.57 0.35
C ALA A 23 -4.94 -22.34 0.25
N LYS A 24 -5.69 -22.67 1.29
CA LYS A 24 -7.13 -22.43 1.41
C LYS A 24 -7.47 -21.14 2.17
N GLY A 25 -6.45 -20.37 2.56
CA GLY A 25 -6.61 -19.25 3.46
C GLY A 25 -6.73 -19.71 4.92
N GLY A 26 -7.22 -18.83 5.77
CA GLY A 26 -7.40 -19.11 7.19
C GLY A 26 -8.13 -17.99 7.91
N ILE A 27 -8.35 -18.18 9.20
CA ILE A 27 -8.95 -17.19 10.09
C ILE A 27 -7.82 -16.36 10.71
N SER A 28 -8.02 -15.05 10.73
CA SER A 28 -7.15 -14.11 11.44
C SER A 28 -7.98 -13.29 12.42
N SER A 29 -7.78 -13.56 13.70
CA SER A 29 -8.35 -12.77 14.80
C SER A 29 -7.22 -12.06 15.53
N ALA A 30 -7.28 -10.74 15.66
CA ALA A 30 -6.22 -9.97 16.28
C ALA A 30 -6.77 -8.95 17.27
N LEU A 31 -6.10 -8.83 18.40
CA LEU A 31 -6.25 -7.68 19.30
C LEU A 31 -5.28 -6.59 18.83
N ARG A 32 -5.82 -5.39 18.56
CA ARG A 32 -5.04 -4.25 18.12
C ARG A 32 -5.06 -3.15 19.17
N VAL A 33 -3.88 -2.67 19.53
CA VAL A 33 -3.69 -1.58 20.48
C VAL A 33 -2.70 -0.59 19.88
N GLY A 34 -3.00 0.70 20.00
CA GLY A 34 -2.14 1.73 19.49
C GLY A 34 -2.48 3.11 19.97
N LEU A 35 -1.69 4.06 19.55
CA LEU A 35 -1.84 5.47 19.84
C LEU A 35 -1.99 6.23 18.51
N MET A 36 -2.83 7.24 18.52
CA MET A 36 -3.03 8.15 17.40
C MET A 36 -2.97 9.59 17.89
N TYR A 37 -2.26 10.43 17.15
CA TYR A 37 -2.19 11.88 17.34
C TYR A 37 -2.69 12.56 16.06
N ASP A 38 -3.67 13.44 16.20
CA ASP A 38 -4.25 14.20 15.10
C ASP A 38 -4.35 15.69 15.44
N SER A 39 -3.61 16.52 14.71
CA SER A 39 -3.65 17.99 14.82
C SER A 39 -4.01 18.65 13.49
N ARG A 40 -4.57 17.88 12.54
CA ARG A 40 -5.01 18.42 11.25
C ARG A 40 -6.12 19.45 11.43
N ASN A 41 -6.08 20.48 10.60
CA ASN A 41 -7.13 21.51 10.62
C ASN A 41 -8.46 21.03 10.01
N PHE A 42 -8.41 20.10 9.05
CA PHE A 42 -9.58 19.45 8.42
C PHE A 42 -9.27 17.98 8.17
N GLU A 43 -10.26 17.12 8.33
CA GLU A 43 -10.08 15.70 8.10
C GLU A 43 -10.04 15.36 6.60
N ALA A 44 -11.02 15.84 5.83
CA ALA A 44 -11.17 15.48 4.42
C ALA A 44 -10.14 16.14 3.49
N ALA A 45 -9.77 17.40 3.78
CA ALA A 45 -8.85 18.19 2.95
C ALA A 45 -7.85 18.97 3.80
N PRO A 46 -6.95 18.29 4.53
CA PRO A 46 -6.03 18.98 5.42
C PRO A 46 -5.05 19.86 4.66
N THR A 47 -4.85 21.08 5.20
CA THR A 47 -3.88 22.03 4.66
C THR A 47 -2.71 22.27 5.61
N LYS A 48 -2.87 21.92 6.89
CA LYS A 48 -1.82 22.00 7.91
C LYS A 48 -2.03 20.98 9.02
N GLY A 49 -0.95 20.66 9.71
CA GLY A 49 -0.97 19.77 10.88
C GLY A 49 -0.36 18.41 10.61
N ILE A 50 -0.40 17.58 11.61
CA ILE A 50 0.21 16.24 11.63
C ILE A 50 -0.88 15.24 11.98
N TRP A 51 -0.80 14.08 11.35
CA TRP A 51 -1.51 12.88 11.76
C TRP A 51 -0.49 11.76 11.89
N ALA A 52 -0.43 11.15 13.05
CA ALA A 52 0.51 10.07 13.34
C ALA A 52 -0.20 8.95 14.09
N GLU A 53 0.09 7.71 13.71
CA GLU A 53 -0.36 6.54 14.46
C GLU A 53 0.76 5.51 14.57
N ALA A 54 0.75 4.80 15.68
CA ALA A 54 1.56 3.61 15.89
C ALA A 54 0.72 2.56 16.61
N HIS A 55 0.70 1.34 16.09
CA HIS A 55 -0.05 0.25 16.72
C HIS A 55 0.63 -1.10 16.58
N VAL A 56 0.22 -2.02 17.44
CA VAL A 56 0.59 -3.42 17.40
C VAL A 56 -0.69 -4.25 17.32
N ALA A 57 -0.70 -5.22 16.42
CA ALA A 57 -1.74 -6.22 16.28
C ALA A 57 -1.18 -7.58 16.74
N PHE A 58 -1.75 -8.12 17.82
CA PHE A 58 -1.40 -9.41 18.38
C PHE A 58 -2.47 -10.44 18.03
N ALA A 59 -2.10 -11.46 17.26
CA ALA A 59 -2.99 -12.48 16.71
C ALA A 59 -2.54 -13.90 17.14
N PRO A 60 -2.73 -14.28 18.40
CA PRO A 60 -2.35 -15.62 18.88
C PRO A 60 -3.36 -16.67 18.46
N LYS A 61 -2.92 -17.94 18.40
CA LYS A 61 -3.79 -19.05 18.01
C LYS A 61 -4.99 -19.27 18.94
N PHE A 62 -4.83 -18.98 20.24
CA PHE A 62 -5.88 -19.21 21.23
C PHE A 62 -7.13 -18.33 21.07
N ILE A 63 -7.05 -17.22 20.29
CA ILE A 63 -8.23 -16.40 19.94
C ILE A 63 -8.80 -16.73 18.55
N GLY A 64 -8.43 -17.90 17.99
CA GLY A 64 -8.96 -18.41 16.73
C GLY A 64 -8.14 -18.10 15.49
N THR A 65 -6.95 -17.52 15.63
CA THR A 65 -6.05 -17.30 14.48
C THR A 65 -5.42 -18.63 14.04
N SER A 66 -5.50 -18.93 12.75
CA SER A 66 -4.94 -20.18 12.20
C SER A 66 -3.41 -20.22 12.31
N VAL A 67 -2.73 -19.14 11.97
CA VAL A 67 -1.28 -18.97 12.08
C VAL A 67 -1.01 -17.71 12.88
N GLY A 68 -0.48 -17.88 14.12
CA GLY A 68 -0.25 -16.75 15.02
C GLY A 68 0.83 -15.82 14.51
N TYR A 69 0.61 -14.50 14.71
CA TYR A 69 1.57 -13.44 14.35
C TYR A 69 1.45 -12.24 15.28
N THR A 70 2.48 -11.42 15.27
CA THR A 70 2.47 -10.07 15.84
C THR A 70 2.91 -9.10 14.78
N LYS A 71 2.07 -8.11 14.45
CA LYS A 71 2.34 -7.09 13.45
C LYS A 71 2.40 -5.72 14.10
N PHE A 72 3.34 -4.89 13.68
CA PHE A 72 3.35 -3.47 14.02
C PHE A 72 3.16 -2.62 12.76
N ASN A 73 2.62 -1.42 12.95
CA ASN A 73 2.49 -0.41 11.91
C ASN A 73 2.74 0.97 12.51
N ILE A 74 3.48 1.79 11.78
CA ILE A 74 3.71 3.20 12.11
C ILE A 74 3.40 4.00 10.86
N THR A 75 2.52 4.98 10.98
CA THR A 75 2.18 5.91 9.90
C THR A 75 2.31 7.34 10.37
N PHE A 76 2.95 8.16 9.57
CA PHE A 76 3.12 9.59 9.81
C PHE A 76 2.66 10.37 8.59
N ARG A 77 1.84 11.42 8.80
CA ARG A 77 1.39 12.34 7.75
C ARG A 77 1.64 13.76 8.20
N HIS A 78 2.14 14.59 7.31
CA HIS A 78 2.38 16.00 7.61
C HIS A 78 1.91 16.87 6.45
N TYR A 79 1.21 17.93 6.78
CA TYR A 79 0.64 18.89 5.84
C TYR A 79 1.22 20.25 6.13
N VAL A 80 1.93 20.81 5.14
CA VAL A 80 2.65 22.07 5.25
C VAL A 80 2.08 23.06 4.25
N PRO A 81 1.44 24.15 4.67
CA PRO A 81 1.01 25.20 3.78
C PRO A 81 2.25 25.96 3.27
N ILE A 82 2.48 25.92 1.95
CA ILE A 82 3.54 26.69 1.29
C ILE A 82 3.04 28.12 1.02
N TYR A 83 1.81 28.23 0.52
CA TYR A 83 1.18 29.51 0.26
C TYR A 83 -0.26 29.49 0.76
N ARG A 84 -0.48 30.04 1.96
CA ARG A 84 -1.78 30.03 2.66
C ARG A 84 -2.35 28.61 2.70
N ASP A 85 -3.64 28.45 2.40
CA ASP A 85 -4.33 27.16 2.25
C ASP A 85 -4.46 26.71 0.77
N ARG A 86 -3.87 27.49 -0.16
CA ARG A 86 -3.98 27.25 -1.60
C ARG A 86 -2.90 26.30 -2.14
N LEU A 87 -1.68 26.43 -1.66
CA LEU A 87 -0.58 25.53 -2.05
C LEU A 87 -0.07 24.79 -0.82
N VAL A 88 -0.27 23.49 -0.80
CA VAL A 88 0.03 22.62 0.34
C VAL A 88 0.98 21.51 -0.12
N PHE A 89 2.05 21.31 0.62
CA PHE A 89 2.88 20.11 0.53
C PHE A 89 2.36 19.09 1.53
N ALA A 90 1.97 17.92 1.06
CA ALA A 90 1.53 16.80 1.88
C ALA A 90 2.53 15.66 1.79
N PHE A 91 2.86 15.07 2.92
CA PHE A 91 3.80 13.97 3.03
C PHE A 91 3.21 12.87 3.89
N ARG A 92 3.39 11.60 3.46
CA ARG A 92 3.05 10.41 4.25
C ARG A 92 4.24 9.44 4.23
N LEU A 93 4.51 8.87 5.38
CA LEU A 93 5.45 7.77 5.57
C LEU A 93 4.75 6.64 6.31
N ASN A 94 4.91 5.42 5.83
CA ASN A 94 4.45 4.22 6.50
C ASN A 94 5.58 3.20 6.62
N TYR A 95 5.64 2.53 7.74
CA TYR A 95 6.48 1.37 7.94
C TYR A 95 5.73 0.33 8.76
N GLN A 96 5.68 -0.88 8.24
CA GLN A 96 5.02 -2.01 8.91
C GLN A 96 5.87 -3.27 8.83
N GLY A 97 5.63 -4.17 9.77
CA GLY A 97 6.35 -5.42 9.79
C GLY A 97 5.82 -6.41 10.81
N TYR A 98 6.45 -7.58 10.85
CA TYR A 98 6.10 -8.66 11.75
C TYR A 98 7.24 -8.90 12.73
N ILE A 99 6.85 -9.16 13.98
CA ILE A 99 7.77 -9.48 15.08
C ILE A 99 7.73 -11.00 15.31
N GLY A 100 8.92 -11.62 15.35
CA GLY A 100 9.04 -13.07 15.56
C GLY A 100 8.81 -13.88 14.28
N ALA A 101 7.87 -14.82 14.33
CA ALA A 101 7.59 -15.73 13.22
C ALA A 101 7.00 -15.00 12.00
N ALA A 102 7.30 -15.52 10.82
CA ALA A 102 6.67 -15.04 9.58
C ALA A 102 5.16 -15.28 9.64
N PRO A 103 4.34 -14.35 9.16
CA PRO A 103 2.90 -14.51 9.08
C PRO A 103 2.53 -15.53 8.01
N ALA A 104 1.29 -16.00 8.04
CA ALA A 104 0.74 -16.78 6.94
C ALA A 104 0.77 -15.99 5.63
N PHE A 105 0.93 -16.68 4.51
CA PHE A 105 1.02 -16.08 3.19
C PHE A 105 -0.17 -15.15 2.87
N TYR A 106 -1.39 -15.54 3.26
CA TYR A 106 -2.61 -14.76 3.01
C TYR A 106 -2.73 -13.50 3.89
N ILE A 107 -1.85 -13.31 4.89
CA ILE A 107 -1.81 -12.11 5.75
C ILE A 107 -0.82 -11.05 5.23
N LEU A 108 0.18 -11.45 4.45
CA LEU A 108 1.24 -10.56 3.95
C LEU A 108 0.73 -9.31 3.20
N PRO A 109 -0.31 -9.41 2.33
CA PRO A 109 -0.75 -8.28 1.55
C PRO A 109 -1.43 -7.16 2.34
N PHE A 110 -1.73 -7.36 3.62
CA PHE A 110 -2.55 -6.38 4.34
C PHE A 110 -1.75 -5.16 4.80
N ASP A 111 -2.12 -3.99 4.32
CA ASP A 111 -1.85 -2.73 5.01
C ASP A 111 -2.84 -2.58 6.16
N THR A 112 -2.38 -2.14 7.32
CA THR A 112 -3.23 -2.03 8.50
C THR A 112 -3.18 -0.62 9.07
N ILE A 113 -4.35 -0.08 9.37
CA ILE A 113 -4.53 1.17 10.11
C ILE A 113 -5.14 0.88 11.47
N LEU A 114 -5.01 1.79 12.42
CA LEU A 114 -5.56 1.64 13.78
C LEU A 114 -7.11 1.70 13.77
N GLY A 115 -7.67 2.49 12.88
CA GLY A 115 -9.13 2.64 12.71
C GLY A 115 -9.84 1.37 12.24
N PRO A 116 -11.17 1.42 12.12
CA PRO A 116 -11.96 0.30 11.60
C PRO A 116 -11.61 0.02 10.15
N GLY A 117 -11.36 -1.23 9.84
CA GLY A 117 -11.07 -1.72 8.50
C GLY A 117 -9.65 -2.24 8.34
N TYR A 118 -9.50 -3.06 7.33
CA TYR A 118 -8.21 -3.48 6.79
C TYR A 118 -8.16 -2.99 5.35
N ASP A 119 -7.07 -2.36 4.98
CA ASP A 119 -6.76 -2.27 3.59
C ASP A 119 -6.17 -3.62 3.15
N ARG A 120 -6.95 -4.36 2.36
CA ARG A 120 -6.53 -5.65 1.78
C ARG A 120 -5.63 -5.45 0.56
N ASP A 121 -5.35 -4.19 0.25
CA ASP A 121 -4.44 -3.85 -0.82
C ASP A 121 -3.04 -3.82 -0.22
N GLY A 122 -2.17 -4.69 -0.67
CA GLY A 122 -0.73 -4.60 -0.41
C GLY A 122 -0.17 -3.30 -0.99
N PHE A 123 1.12 -3.08 -0.87
CA PHE A 123 1.71 -1.87 -1.40
C PHE A 123 1.70 -1.88 -2.93
N GLY A 124 1.05 -0.88 -3.48
CA GLY A 124 0.71 -0.71 -4.88
C GLY A 124 -0.78 -0.40 -5.05
N GLY A 125 -1.12 0.43 -6.04
CA GLY A 125 -2.47 0.90 -6.26
C GLY A 125 -2.77 2.23 -5.58
N TYR A 126 -4.01 2.68 -5.71
CA TYR A 126 -4.37 4.07 -5.37
C TYR A 126 -4.31 4.41 -3.88
N ARG A 127 -4.38 3.43 -2.98
CA ARG A 127 -4.40 3.67 -1.52
C ARG A 127 -3.03 3.78 -0.89
N THR A 128 -2.01 3.21 -1.52
CA THR A 128 -0.65 3.18 -0.99
C THR A 128 0.35 3.87 -1.91
N VAL A 129 0.71 3.25 -3.03
CA VAL A 129 1.69 3.77 -4.00
C VAL A 129 1.05 3.82 -5.37
N ARG A 130 0.62 5.01 -5.78
CA ARG A 130 -0.04 5.23 -7.07
C ARG A 130 0.94 4.99 -8.21
N GLY A 131 0.45 4.44 -9.32
CA GLY A 131 1.27 4.11 -10.48
C GLY A 131 1.81 2.69 -10.50
N LEU A 132 1.96 2.02 -9.34
CA LEU A 132 2.29 0.60 -9.26
C LEU A 132 1.03 -0.27 -9.48
N MET A 133 1.24 -1.50 -9.93
CA MET A 133 0.19 -2.52 -9.92
C MET A 133 -0.26 -2.81 -8.49
N ARG A 134 -1.53 -3.13 -8.32
CA ARG A 134 -2.09 -3.52 -7.02
C ARG A 134 -1.34 -4.72 -6.46
N ASP A 135 -1.09 -4.71 -5.14
CA ASP A 135 -0.39 -5.77 -4.40
C ASP A 135 1.03 -6.08 -4.93
N ARG A 136 1.67 -5.12 -5.60
CA ARG A 136 2.97 -5.33 -6.25
C ARG A 136 4.10 -5.58 -5.27
N VAL A 137 4.09 -4.92 -4.12
CA VAL A 137 5.17 -4.96 -3.12
C VAL A 137 4.67 -5.63 -1.86
N GLN A 138 5.21 -6.81 -1.57
CA GLN A 138 4.84 -7.63 -0.42
C GLN A 138 6.09 -8.18 0.26
N GLY A 139 6.10 -8.17 1.58
CA GLY A 139 7.22 -8.69 2.36
C GLY A 139 6.92 -8.75 3.85
N ILE A 140 7.88 -9.25 4.63
CA ILE A 140 7.76 -9.33 6.09
C ILE A 140 7.85 -7.93 6.70
N ASN A 141 8.83 -7.13 6.28
CA ASN A 141 8.92 -5.72 6.66
C ASN A 141 8.91 -4.86 5.41
N THR A 142 7.97 -3.96 5.35
CA THR A 142 7.72 -3.12 4.18
C THR A 142 7.46 -1.69 4.60
N GLY A 143 7.70 -0.76 3.69
CA GLY A 143 7.39 0.63 3.92
C GLY A 143 7.11 1.37 2.63
N TYR A 144 6.38 2.45 2.73
CA TYR A 144 6.11 3.34 1.61
C TYR A 144 6.11 4.80 2.04
N PHE A 145 6.31 5.66 1.08
CA PHE A 145 6.14 7.10 1.24
C PHE A 145 5.32 7.65 0.09
N ASN A 146 4.64 8.76 0.39
CA ASN A 146 3.97 9.57 -0.61
C ASN A 146 4.34 11.03 -0.37
N THR A 147 4.62 11.74 -1.43
CA THR A 147 4.76 13.20 -1.42
C THR A 147 3.80 13.78 -2.44
N GLU A 148 3.12 14.85 -2.08
CA GLU A 148 2.12 15.44 -2.93
C GLU A 148 2.12 16.96 -2.79
N LEU A 149 2.19 17.66 -3.92
CA LEU A 149 1.97 19.10 -3.98
C LEU A 149 0.53 19.34 -4.46
N ARG A 150 -0.27 20.02 -3.63
CA ARG A 150 -1.69 20.29 -3.86
C ARG A 150 -1.89 21.77 -4.10
N TRP A 151 -2.45 22.12 -5.24
CA TRP A 151 -2.68 23.51 -5.62
C TRP A 151 -4.15 23.77 -5.94
N LYS A 152 -4.82 24.54 -5.07
CA LYS A 152 -6.17 25.06 -5.27
C LYS A 152 -6.08 26.34 -6.13
N PHE A 153 -6.37 26.25 -7.41
CA PHE A 153 -6.11 27.34 -8.34
C PHE A 153 -7.33 28.18 -8.67
N VAL A 154 -8.56 27.64 -8.56
CA VAL A 154 -9.81 28.34 -8.81
C VAL A 154 -10.84 28.00 -7.74
N ASP A 155 -11.48 29.06 -7.20
CA ASP A 155 -12.67 28.95 -6.37
C ASP A 155 -13.82 29.70 -7.04
N PHE A 156 -15.00 29.11 -7.09
CA PHE A 156 -16.20 29.71 -7.62
C PHE A 156 -17.46 29.17 -6.93
N HIS A 157 -18.58 29.88 -7.12
CA HIS A 157 -19.86 29.49 -6.56
C HIS A 157 -20.77 29.04 -7.69
N VAL A 158 -21.39 27.85 -7.50
CA VAL A 158 -22.44 27.35 -8.36
C VAL A 158 -23.67 27.12 -7.51
N TRP A 159 -24.74 27.82 -7.80
CA TRP A 159 -25.95 27.84 -6.98
C TRP A 159 -25.63 28.22 -5.52
N LYS A 160 -25.71 27.32 -4.59
CA LYS A 160 -25.41 27.53 -3.16
C LYS A 160 -24.15 26.74 -2.71
N GLN A 161 -23.35 26.26 -3.65
CA GLN A 161 -22.20 25.42 -3.39
C GLN A 161 -20.89 26.16 -3.66
N ASN A 162 -19.94 26.04 -2.75
CA ASN A 162 -18.57 26.48 -2.97
C ASN A 162 -17.82 25.36 -3.72
N VAL A 163 -17.30 25.67 -4.90
CA VAL A 163 -16.54 24.71 -5.72
C VAL A 163 -15.12 25.20 -5.87
N THR A 164 -14.18 24.35 -5.53
CA THR A 164 -12.74 24.58 -5.71
C THR A 164 -12.18 23.57 -6.71
N LEU A 165 -11.45 24.06 -7.70
CA LEU A 165 -10.65 23.23 -8.58
C LEU A 165 -9.21 23.20 -8.07
N ALA A 166 -8.66 22.00 -7.99
CA ALA A 166 -7.30 21.79 -7.53
C ALA A 166 -6.54 20.84 -8.45
N LEU A 167 -5.25 21.11 -8.61
CA LEU A 167 -4.28 20.22 -9.25
C LEU A 167 -3.40 19.57 -8.19
N SER A 168 -2.90 18.40 -8.47
CA SER A 168 -1.86 17.79 -7.68
C SER A 168 -0.79 17.14 -8.54
N GLY A 169 0.45 17.24 -8.09
CA GLY A 169 1.56 16.43 -8.56
C GLY A 169 2.06 15.55 -7.40
N PHE A 170 2.38 14.31 -7.67
CA PHE A 170 2.83 13.39 -6.63
C PHE A 170 4.04 12.55 -7.03
N PHE A 171 4.78 12.13 -6.02
CA PHE A 171 5.86 11.18 -6.11
C PHE A 171 5.73 10.19 -4.95
N ASP A 172 5.54 8.93 -5.30
CA ASP A 172 5.27 7.84 -4.37
C ASP A 172 6.35 6.77 -4.51
N GLY A 173 6.64 6.06 -3.41
CA GLY A 173 7.58 4.96 -3.45
C GLY A 173 7.37 3.96 -2.33
N SER A 174 7.83 2.73 -2.56
CA SER A 174 7.81 1.64 -1.57
C SER A 174 9.04 0.75 -1.68
N ARG A 175 9.30 -0.01 -0.62
CA ARG A 175 10.38 -0.98 -0.57
C ARG A 175 10.06 -2.11 0.41
N VAL A 176 10.55 -3.32 0.09
CA VAL A 176 10.66 -4.43 1.04
C VAL A 176 12.00 -4.35 1.75
N PHE A 177 11.99 -4.19 3.08
CA PHE A 177 13.19 -4.18 3.91
C PHE A 177 13.57 -5.57 4.42
N LYS A 178 12.56 -6.44 4.57
CA LYS A 178 12.74 -7.86 4.88
C LYS A 178 11.76 -8.67 4.05
N GLY A 179 12.29 -9.40 3.11
CA GLY A 179 11.53 -10.31 2.24
C GLY A 179 11.17 -11.62 2.91
N ILE A 180 10.41 -12.44 2.19
CA ILE A 180 10.20 -13.84 2.51
C ILE A 180 11.46 -14.59 2.04
N ASP A 181 11.88 -15.62 2.76
CA ASP A 181 12.95 -16.49 2.27
C ASP A 181 12.47 -17.25 1.02
N MET A 182 12.92 -16.76 -0.12
CA MET A 182 12.61 -17.32 -1.43
C MET A 182 13.77 -18.17 -1.97
N GLU A 183 14.98 -18.02 -1.47
CA GLU A 183 16.17 -18.64 -2.05
C GLU A 183 16.12 -20.16 -1.99
N SER A 184 15.82 -20.71 -0.81
CA SER A 184 15.65 -22.16 -0.63
C SER A 184 14.46 -22.72 -1.40
N LYS A 185 13.43 -21.90 -1.64
CA LYS A 185 12.18 -22.29 -2.30
C LYS A 185 12.25 -22.21 -3.83
N ILE A 186 13.07 -21.30 -4.36
CA ILE A 186 13.29 -21.17 -5.81
C ILE A 186 14.08 -22.35 -6.36
N LYS A 187 15.03 -22.88 -5.57
CA LYS A 187 15.70 -24.15 -5.95
C LYS A 187 14.70 -25.28 -6.17
N LEU A 188 13.68 -25.40 -5.29
CA LEU A 188 12.61 -26.37 -5.42
C LEU A 188 11.72 -26.11 -6.64
N LEU A 189 11.48 -24.84 -6.99
CA LEU A 189 10.74 -24.43 -8.18
C LEU A 189 11.47 -24.84 -9.47
N ASN A 190 12.77 -24.61 -9.54
CA ASN A 190 13.60 -24.94 -10.69
C ASN A 190 13.78 -26.46 -10.87
N MET A 191 13.68 -27.24 -9.78
CA MET A 191 13.72 -28.72 -9.82
C MET A 191 12.41 -29.36 -10.29
N GLY A 192 11.28 -28.63 -10.28
CA GLY A 192 9.95 -29.15 -10.62
C GLY A 192 9.35 -28.61 -11.92
N LEU A 193 10.05 -27.74 -12.63
CA LEU A 193 9.51 -27.04 -13.82
C LEU A 193 10.52 -27.08 -14.96
N ASP A 194 10.40 -28.07 -15.83
CA ASP A 194 11.30 -28.31 -16.97
C ASP A 194 11.49 -27.13 -17.97
N ASN A 195 10.72 -26.05 -17.85
CA ASN A 195 10.73 -24.91 -18.75
C ASN A 195 10.77 -23.54 -18.06
N PHE A 196 10.97 -23.46 -16.74
CA PHE A 196 11.07 -22.20 -16.01
C PHE A 196 12.48 -22.03 -15.42
N ASN A 197 13.31 -21.30 -16.12
CA ASN A 197 14.61 -20.90 -15.61
C ASN A 197 14.46 -19.52 -14.95
N PHE A 198 14.16 -19.51 -13.63
CA PHE A 198 14.26 -18.31 -12.83
C PHE A 198 15.75 -18.06 -12.54
N ASP A 199 16.37 -17.20 -13.33
CA ASP A 199 17.71 -16.71 -13.04
C ASP A 199 17.67 -15.69 -11.90
N TYR A 200 17.63 -16.21 -10.67
CA TYR A 200 17.76 -15.41 -9.46
C TYR A 200 19.23 -15.42 -9.03
N THR A 201 19.97 -14.41 -9.46
CA THR A 201 21.26 -14.10 -8.86
C THR A 201 21.03 -13.44 -7.48
N SER A 202 21.99 -13.59 -6.56
CA SER A 202 21.91 -13.00 -5.21
C SER A 202 21.64 -11.49 -5.22
N ASP A 203 22.09 -10.78 -6.25
CA ASP A 203 21.86 -9.34 -6.42
C ASP A 203 20.40 -8.99 -6.77
N LYS A 204 19.64 -9.95 -7.32
CA LYS A 204 18.21 -9.78 -7.63
C LYS A 204 17.28 -10.11 -6.45
N LEU A 205 17.81 -10.70 -5.36
CA LEU A 205 17.08 -10.97 -4.14
C LEU A 205 16.95 -9.73 -3.23
N ASN A 206 17.82 -8.74 -3.41
CA ASN A 206 17.71 -7.46 -2.74
C ASN A 206 16.66 -6.60 -3.41
N ASP A 207 15.59 -6.33 -2.69
CA ASP A 207 14.53 -5.46 -3.18
C ASP A 207 15.05 -4.03 -3.38
N ARG A 208 14.57 -3.38 -4.42
CA ARG A 208 14.87 -1.98 -4.73
C ARG A 208 13.69 -1.09 -4.39
N PHE A 209 13.88 0.22 -4.47
CA PHE A 209 12.77 1.14 -4.39
C PHE A 209 11.88 1.03 -5.64
N HIS A 210 10.60 0.77 -5.40
CA HIS A 210 9.55 0.84 -6.40
C HIS A 210 8.99 2.26 -6.42
N LEU A 211 9.33 3.02 -7.43
CA LEU A 211 9.04 4.45 -7.52
C LEU A 211 8.02 4.75 -8.61
N ALA A 212 7.15 5.71 -8.36
CA ALA A 212 6.17 6.20 -9.30
C ALA A 212 5.94 7.70 -9.14
N ALA A 213 5.53 8.35 -10.21
CA ALA A 213 5.11 9.74 -10.20
C ALA A 213 3.84 9.93 -11.02
N GLY A 214 3.16 11.02 -10.76
CA GLY A 214 1.93 11.33 -11.48
C GLY A 214 1.32 12.65 -11.07
N GLY A 215 0.08 12.84 -11.50
CA GLY A 215 -0.68 14.04 -11.18
C GLY A 215 -2.17 13.83 -11.37
N GLY A 216 -2.95 14.80 -10.96
CA GLY A 216 -4.39 14.70 -11.05
C GLY A 216 -5.10 16.03 -10.88
N LEU A 217 -6.38 16.02 -11.25
CA LEU A 217 -7.33 17.09 -11.07
C LEU A 217 -8.31 16.70 -9.97
N ARG A 218 -8.68 17.68 -9.13
CA ARG A 218 -9.71 17.52 -8.10
C ARG A 218 -10.77 18.59 -8.18
N ILE A 219 -11.99 18.18 -7.92
CA ILE A 219 -13.14 19.04 -7.70
C ILE A 219 -13.53 18.89 -6.24
N ILE A 220 -13.46 19.96 -5.48
CA ILE A 220 -13.78 20.00 -4.06
C ILE A 220 -15.07 20.83 -3.89
N ILE A 221 -16.11 20.22 -3.34
CA ILE A 221 -17.40 20.87 -3.10
C ILE A 221 -17.60 21.00 -1.60
N ASN A 222 -17.81 22.22 -1.13
CA ASN A 222 -18.03 22.58 0.29
C ASN A 222 -16.96 22.00 1.24
N GLN A 223 -15.72 21.86 0.78
CA GLN A 223 -14.56 21.33 1.51
C GLN A 223 -14.62 19.84 1.89
N ASN A 224 -15.77 19.20 1.84
CA ASN A 224 -15.97 17.82 2.34
C ASN A 224 -16.15 16.79 1.22
N PHE A 225 -16.75 17.18 0.11
CA PHE A 225 -16.95 16.28 -1.01
C PHE A 225 -15.88 16.53 -2.08
N ILE A 226 -15.04 15.55 -2.31
CA ILE A 226 -13.88 15.64 -3.20
C ILE A 226 -13.99 14.54 -4.24
N VAL A 227 -13.93 14.91 -5.50
CA VAL A 227 -13.76 13.96 -6.62
C VAL A 227 -12.37 14.20 -7.22
N ALA A 228 -11.59 13.15 -7.32
CA ALA A 228 -10.24 13.17 -7.86
C ALA A 228 -10.13 12.27 -9.08
N VAL A 229 -9.47 12.76 -10.13
CA VAL A 229 -9.04 11.97 -11.28
C VAL A 229 -7.53 12.11 -11.36
N GLU A 230 -6.82 10.99 -11.18
CA GLU A 230 -5.36 10.96 -11.08
C GLU A 230 -4.79 9.93 -12.04
N TYR A 231 -3.63 10.23 -12.59
CA TYR A 231 -2.84 9.28 -13.36
C TYR A 231 -1.46 9.15 -12.75
N GLY A 232 -1.05 7.90 -12.53
CA GLY A 232 0.26 7.57 -12.00
C GLY A 232 0.98 6.55 -12.87
N LYS A 233 2.31 6.68 -12.97
CA LYS A 233 3.14 5.79 -13.74
C LYS A 233 4.38 5.38 -12.94
N ALA A 234 4.63 4.08 -12.88
CA ALA A 234 5.86 3.54 -12.31
C ALA A 234 7.06 3.86 -13.21
N PHE A 235 8.23 4.08 -12.60
CA PHE A 235 9.47 4.29 -13.34
C PHE A 235 10.00 2.98 -13.90
N ASP A 236 9.70 1.86 -13.25
CA ASP A 236 10.04 0.54 -13.74
C ASP A 236 8.86 -0.10 -14.47
N LYS A 237 9.15 -0.64 -15.67
CA LYS A 237 8.16 -1.33 -16.49
C LYS A 237 7.61 -2.61 -15.81
N GLN A 238 8.42 -3.25 -14.95
CA GLN A 238 8.00 -4.45 -14.20
C GLN A 238 6.95 -4.12 -13.13
N ASP A 239 6.94 -2.89 -12.61
CA ASP A 239 5.97 -2.44 -11.62
C ASP A 239 4.65 -1.99 -12.24
N ASN A 240 4.70 -1.33 -13.37
CA ASN A 240 3.56 -1.03 -14.24
C ASN A 240 4.02 -0.31 -15.53
N ALA A 241 4.09 -1.02 -16.64
CA ALA A 241 4.55 -0.43 -17.90
C ALA A 241 3.62 0.68 -18.44
N LYS A 242 2.30 0.57 -18.19
CA LYS A 242 1.29 1.45 -18.78
C LYS A 242 0.86 2.60 -17.85
N GLY A 243 1.18 2.52 -16.55
CA GLY A 243 0.59 3.39 -15.55
C GLY A 243 -0.87 3.03 -15.23
N ALA A 244 -1.51 3.81 -14.40
CA ALA A 244 -2.89 3.59 -13.99
C ALA A 244 -3.64 4.91 -13.82
N LEU A 245 -4.91 4.92 -14.25
CA LEU A 245 -5.86 6.00 -14.01
C LEU A 245 -6.70 5.65 -12.78
N TYR A 246 -6.88 6.61 -11.90
CA TYR A 246 -7.67 6.48 -10.68
C TYR A 246 -8.77 7.51 -10.65
N ILE A 247 -9.98 7.10 -10.27
CA ILE A 247 -11.11 7.99 -9.99
C ILE A 247 -11.53 7.70 -8.56
N ASN A 248 -11.38 8.67 -7.68
CA ASN A 248 -11.57 8.52 -6.25
C ASN A 248 -12.42 9.62 -5.64
N THR A 249 -12.96 9.36 -4.46
CA THR A 249 -13.53 10.37 -3.58
C THR A 249 -12.57 10.62 -2.42
N GLY A 250 -12.16 11.87 -2.22
CA GLY A 250 -11.20 12.27 -1.18
C GLY A 250 -9.76 12.42 -1.66
N TYR A 251 -8.89 12.81 -0.75
CA TYR A 251 -7.43 12.73 -0.91
C TYR A 251 -6.95 11.32 -0.55
N LEU A 252 -5.79 10.93 -1.05
CA LEU A 252 -5.17 9.65 -0.69
C LEU A 252 -4.86 9.57 0.82
N PHE A 253 -4.48 10.69 1.41
CA PHE A 253 -4.14 10.82 2.83
C PHE A 253 -4.32 12.25 3.32
#